data_f6a4d315d52b71a9aad8eda6d5662e8b
#
_entry.id   f6a4d315d52b71a9aad8eda6d5662e8b
#
_cell.length_a   1.000
_cell.length_b   1.000
_cell.length_c   1.000
_cell.angle_alpha   90.00
_cell.angle_beta   90.00
_cell.angle_gamma   90.00
#
_symmetry.space_group_name_H-M   'P 1'
#
loop_
_entity.id
_entity.type
_entity.pdbx_description
1 polymer ?
#
loop_
_entity_poly.entity_id
_entity_poly.type
_entity_poly.pdbx_seq_one_letter_code
_entity_poly.pdbx_strand_id
1 'polypeptide(L)'
;MIVEKKHLDNFTILYVEGLIKLGESAEFFSSALENVLKNESTNVIIDFTKIDYIDSTGIGELVGYLGKFSNQNRKLILVNPSERIQKLLKLAKLDAVFRIYGSEEEAVAAESAPAGAR
;
A
#
# COMPACT_ATOMS: atom_id res chain seq x y z
N MET A 1 10.22 -11.45 -6.62
CA MET A 1 9.67 -10.32 -5.83
C MET A 1 10.41 -10.21 -4.51
N ILE A 2 10.74 -9.01 -4.11
CA ILE A 2 11.38 -8.73 -2.83
C ILE A 2 10.47 -7.83 -2.03
N VAL A 3 10.26 -8.17 -0.75
CA VAL A 3 9.53 -7.30 0.16
C VAL A 3 10.36 -7.11 1.42
N GLU A 4 10.68 -5.86 1.72
CA GLU A 4 11.36 -5.49 2.94
C GLU A 4 10.40 -4.67 3.80
N LYS A 5 10.56 -4.77 5.11
CA LYS A 5 9.68 -4.13 6.07
C LYS A 5 10.46 -3.23 7.01
N LYS A 6 9.93 -2.04 7.25
CA LYS A 6 10.50 -1.07 8.18
C LYS A 6 9.38 -0.49 9.04
N HIS A 7 9.69 -0.21 10.29
CA HIS A 7 8.73 0.44 11.20
C HIS A 7 9.16 1.88 11.46
N LEU A 8 8.20 2.77 11.41
CA LEU A 8 8.42 4.19 11.70
C LEU A 8 7.16 4.73 12.38
N ASP A 9 7.25 5.08 13.66
CA ASP A 9 6.11 5.56 14.44
C ASP A 9 4.95 4.57 14.35
N ASN A 10 3.75 5.02 13.99
CA ASN A 10 2.57 4.16 13.85
C ASN A 10 2.42 3.62 12.42
N PHE A 11 3.54 3.47 11.70
CA PHE A 11 3.51 2.98 10.33
C PHE A 11 4.41 1.76 10.17
N THR A 12 3.93 0.81 9.37
CA THR A 12 4.75 -0.25 8.81
C THR A 12 4.91 0.07 7.34
N ILE A 13 6.15 0.19 6.89
CA ILE A 13 6.45 0.51 5.49
C ILE A 13 6.90 -0.76 4.81
N LEU A 14 6.22 -1.13 3.73
CA LEU A 14 6.60 -2.26 2.89
C LEU A 14 7.26 -1.74 1.62
N TYR A 15 8.51 -2.12 1.41
CA TYR A 15 9.25 -1.84 0.19
C TYR A 15 9.09 -3.05 -0.71
N VAL A 16 8.39 -2.88 -1.80
CA VAL A 16 8.09 -3.99 -2.72
C VAL A 16 8.85 -3.76 -4.01
N GLU A 17 9.53 -4.79 -4.49
CA GLU A 17 10.34 -4.70 -5.70
C GLU A 17 9.96 -5.81 -6.67
N GLY A 18 9.70 -5.44 -7.92
CA GLY A 18 9.43 -6.40 -9.00
C GLY A 18 8.04 -6.26 -9.59
N LEU A 19 7.50 -7.40 -10.01
CA LEU A 19 6.19 -7.47 -10.68
C LEU A 19 5.17 -8.12 -9.75
N ILE A 20 3.98 -7.54 -9.69
CA ILE A 20 2.86 -8.12 -8.95
C ILE A 20 1.82 -8.59 -9.96
N LYS A 21 1.73 -9.89 -10.16
CA LYS A 21 0.79 -10.45 -11.14
C LYS A 21 0.30 -11.82 -10.67
N LEU A 22 -0.76 -12.28 -11.31
CA LEU A 22 -1.37 -13.58 -11.02
C LEU A 22 -0.29 -14.66 -10.85
N GLY A 23 -0.40 -15.44 -9.76
CA GLY A 23 0.53 -16.49 -9.41
C GLY A 23 1.35 -16.14 -8.17
N GLU A 24 2.60 -16.59 -8.13
CA GLU A 24 3.45 -16.48 -6.94
C GLU A 24 3.62 -15.05 -6.42
N SER A 25 3.81 -14.08 -7.33
CA SER A 25 4.09 -12.72 -6.87
C SER A 25 2.87 -12.07 -6.21
N ALA A 26 1.67 -12.29 -6.76
CA ALA A 26 0.45 -11.79 -6.12
C ALA A 26 0.22 -12.48 -4.77
N GLU A 27 0.49 -13.78 -4.68
CA GLU A 27 0.36 -14.53 -3.43
C GLU A 27 1.37 -14.07 -2.39
N PHE A 28 2.60 -13.82 -2.80
CA PHE A 28 3.65 -13.33 -1.92
C PHE A 28 3.30 -11.94 -1.39
N PHE A 29 2.82 -11.07 -2.26
CA PHE A 29 2.40 -9.72 -1.90
C PHE A 29 1.23 -9.77 -0.90
N SER A 30 0.24 -10.58 -1.21
CA SER A 30 -0.93 -10.79 -0.34
C SER A 30 -0.51 -11.31 1.04
N SER A 31 0.43 -12.26 1.07
CA SER A 31 0.94 -12.80 2.34
C SER A 31 1.66 -11.77 3.17
N ALA A 32 2.40 -10.86 2.53
CA ALA A 32 3.09 -9.78 3.23
C ALA A 32 2.08 -8.83 3.89
N LEU A 33 1.01 -8.49 3.18
CA LEU A 33 -0.06 -7.64 3.71
C LEU A 33 -0.82 -8.35 4.83
N GLU A 34 -1.10 -9.64 4.66
CA GLU A 34 -1.79 -10.44 5.67
C GLU A 34 -0.98 -10.52 6.97
N ASN A 35 0.34 -10.66 6.84
CA ASN A 35 1.23 -10.71 7.99
C ASN A 35 1.13 -9.42 8.81
N VAL A 36 1.14 -8.27 8.16
CA VAL A 36 1.01 -6.98 8.84
C VAL A 36 -0.39 -6.83 9.43
N LEU A 37 -1.41 -7.25 8.71
CA LEU A 37 -2.79 -7.15 9.18
C LEU A 37 -2.98 -7.92 10.49
N LYS A 38 -2.47 -9.15 10.55
CA LYS A 38 -2.67 -10.04 11.69
C LYS A 38 -1.73 -9.78 12.87
N ASN A 39 -0.50 -9.43 12.57
CA ASN A 39 0.54 -9.39 13.61
C ASN A 39 0.91 -7.99 14.09
N GLU A 40 0.37 -6.96 13.46
CA GLU A 40 0.66 -5.56 13.81
C GLU A 40 -0.64 -4.77 13.90
N SER A 41 -0.54 -3.58 14.48
CA SER A 41 -1.70 -2.68 14.62
C SER A 41 -1.49 -1.33 13.94
N THR A 42 -0.41 -1.20 13.19
CA THR A 42 0.00 0.04 12.55
C THR A 42 -0.83 0.36 11.30
N ASN A 43 -0.73 1.60 10.84
CA ASN A 43 -1.08 1.95 9.47
C ASN A 43 0.01 1.41 8.55
N VAL A 44 -0.32 1.18 7.29
CA VAL A 44 0.60 0.56 6.34
C VAL A 44 0.88 1.49 5.17
N ILE A 45 2.15 1.64 4.87
CA ILE A 45 2.61 2.35 3.67
C ILE A 45 3.24 1.32 2.75
N ILE A 46 2.80 1.27 1.50
CA ILE A 46 3.45 0.46 0.48
C ILE A 46 4.23 1.40 -0.42
N ASP A 47 5.54 1.25 -0.44
CA ASP A 47 6.41 2.03 -1.32
C ASP A 47 6.48 1.33 -2.67
N PHE A 48 5.93 2.00 -3.69
CA PHE A 48 5.82 1.47 -5.04
C PHE A 48 6.99 1.86 -5.93
N THR A 49 8.01 2.54 -5.39
CA THR A 49 9.11 3.08 -6.19
C THR A 49 9.74 2.03 -7.10
N LYS A 50 9.86 0.79 -6.62
CA LYS A 50 10.52 -0.30 -7.36
C LYS A 50 9.54 -1.34 -7.90
N ILE A 51 8.27 -1.03 -7.94
CA ILE A 51 7.29 -1.91 -8.57
C ILE A 51 7.19 -1.54 -10.05
N ASP A 52 7.57 -2.48 -10.91
CA ASP A 52 7.60 -2.27 -12.36
C ASP A 52 6.24 -2.50 -13.02
N TYR A 53 5.43 -3.36 -12.42
CA TYR A 53 4.16 -3.76 -13.01
C TYR A 53 3.21 -4.35 -11.97
N ILE A 54 1.93 -4.07 -12.15
CA ILE A 54 0.87 -4.69 -11.36
C ILE A 54 -0.30 -4.98 -12.28
N ASP A 55 -0.85 -6.19 -12.21
CA ASP A 55 -2.02 -6.56 -12.99
C ASP A 55 -3.30 -6.44 -12.16
N SER A 56 -4.43 -6.83 -12.74
CA SER A 56 -5.72 -6.75 -12.07
C SER A 56 -5.80 -7.62 -10.82
N THR A 57 -5.05 -8.73 -10.78
CA THR A 57 -4.99 -9.58 -9.58
C THR A 57 -4.31 -8.83 -8.44
N GLY A 58 -3.17 -8.19 -8.72
CA GLY A 58 -2.46 -7.39 -7.72
C GLY A 58 -3.29 -6.20 -7.25
N ILE A 59 -3.96 -5.51 -8.16
CA ILE A 59 -4.85 -4.41 -7.81
C ILE A 59 -6.00 -4.91 -6.95
N GLY A 60 -6.56 -6.09 -7.26
CA GLY A 60 -7.61 -6.70 -6.45
C GLY A 60 -7.15 -6.99 -5.03
N GLU A 61 -5.90 -7.44 -4.86
CA GLU A 61 -5.33 -7.65 -3.54
C GLU A 61 -5.22 -6.33 -2.76
N LEU A 62 -4.79 -5.26 -3.44
CA LEU A 62 -4.74 -3.93 -2.81
C LEU A 62 -6.10 -3.48 -2.33
N VAL A 63 -7.11 -3.61 -3.17
CA VAL A 63 -8.48 -3.20 -2.82
C VAL A 63 -9.01 -4.03 -1.65
N GLY A 64 -8.78 -5.33 -1.69
CA GLY A 64 -9.21 -6.23 -0.62
C GLY A 64 -8.58 -5.86 0.72
N TYR A 65 -7.28 -5.61 0.74
CA TYR A 65 -6.59 -5.24 1.98
C TYR A 65 -6.91 -3.81 2.42
N LEU A 66 -7.16 -2.90 1.50
CA LEU A 66 -7.65 -1.58 1.87
C LEU A 66 -8.89 -1.71 2.76
N GLY A 67 -9.84 -2.54 2.34
CA GLY A 67 -11.05 -2.80 3.11
C GLY A 67 -10.78 -3.47 4.46
N LYS A 68 -9.90 -4.47 4.47
CA LYS A 68 -9.56 -5.19 5.71
C LYS A 68 -8.89 -4.28 6.74
N PHE A 69 -7.95 -3.44 6.31
CA PHE A 69 -7.32 -2.47 7.19
C PHE A 69 -8.32 -1.42 7.67
N SER A 70 -9.15 -0.92 6.75
CA SER A 70 -10.17 0.07 7.08
C SER A 70 -11.14 -0.44 8.14
N ASN A 71 -11.50 -1.71 8.10
CA ASN A 71 -12.37 -2.32 9.10
C ASN A 71 -11.74 -2.33 10.50
N GLN A 72 -10.42 -2.14 10.58
CA GLN A 72 -9.71 -2.04 11.85
C GLN A 72 -9.31 -0.58 12.16
N ASN A 73 -9.89 0.38 11.45
CA ASN A 73 -9.53 1.80 11.54
C ASN A 73 -8.06 2.04 11.23
N ARG A 74 -7.52 1.28 10.31
CA ARG A 74 -6.13 1.36 9.85
C ARG A 74 -6.11 1.79 8.40
N LYS A 75 -5.05 2.52 8.03
CA LYS A 75 -4.91 3.08 6.68
C LYS A 75 -3.96 2.25 5.84
N LEU A 76 -4.25 2.11 4.56
CA LEU A 76 -3.35 1.54 3.57
C LEU A 76 -3.00 2.66 2.60
N ILE A 77 -1.73 3.03 2.57
CA ILE A 77 -1.24 4.22 1.89
C ILE A 77 -0.25 3.79 0.81
N LEU A 78 -0.33 4.43 -0.36
CA LEU A 78 0.57 4.14 -1.48
C LEU A 78 1.55 5.30 -1.66
N VAL A 79 2.83 4.98 -1.85
CA VAL A 79 3.87 5.97 -2.05
C VAL A 79 4.56 5.75 -3.38
N ASN A 80 4.63 6.81 -4.15
CA ASN A 80 5.38 6.91 -5.40
C ASN A 80 5.07 5.81 -6.43
N PRO A 81 3.80 5.53 -6.74
CA PRO A 81 3.50 4.62 -7.84
C PRO A 81 3.94 5.25 -9.17
N SER A 82 4.40 4.42 -10.11
CA SER A 82 4.80 4.89 -11.43
C SER A 82 3.62 5.52 -12.17
N GLU A 83 3.91 6.32 -13.21
CA GLU A 83 2.86 6.90 -14.04
C GLU A 83 1.93 5.82 -14.60
N ARG A 84 2.51 4.69 -15.03
CA ARG A 84 1.73 3.57 -15.57
C ARG A 84 0.75 3.03 -14.52
N ILE A 85 1.22 2.83 -13.30
CA ILE A 85 0.38 2.33 -12.21
C ILE A 85 -0.68 3.36 -11.84
N GLN A 86 -0.31 4.63 -11.80
CA GLN A 86 -1.27 5.70 -11.53
C GLN A 86 -2.38 5.74 -12.59
N LYS A 87 -2.01 5.55 -13.86
CA LYS A 87 -3.00 5.48 -14.94
C LYS A 87 -3.95 4.30 -14.79
N LEU A 88 -3.41 3.14 -14.39
CA LEU A 88 -4.24 1.96 -14.13
C LEU A 88 -5.23 2.21 -13.00
N LEU A 89 -4.76 2.81 -11.91
CA LEU A 89 -5.63 3.15 -10.78
C LEU A 89 -6.72 4.13 -11.21
N LYS A 90 -6.36 5.12 -12.01
CA LYS A 90 -7.30 6.12 -12.50
C LYS A 90 -8.36 5.51 -13.42
N LEU A 91 -7.94 4.62 -14.33
CA LEU A 91 -8.86 3.93 -15.22
C LEU A 91 -9.86 3.07 -14.44
N ALA A 92 -9.42 2.48 -13.34
CA ALA A 92 -10.27 1.68 -12.46
C ALA A 92 -11.03 2.55 -11.45
N LYS A 93 -10.87 3.86 -11.50
CA LYS A 93 -11.47 4.83 -10.57
C LYS A 93 -11.05 4.59 -9.12
N LEU A 94 -9.83 4.10 -8.92
CA LEU A 94 -9.28 3.82 -7.60
C LEU A 94 -8.37 4.92 -7.10
N ASP A 95 -8.00 5.89 -7.93
CA ASP A 95 -7.15 7.01 -7.56
C ASP A 95 -7.78 7.90 -6.48
N ALA A 96 -9.11 7.93 -6.41
CA ALA A 96 -9.82 8.66 -5.37
C ALA A 96 -10.06 7.81 -4.10
N VAL A 97 -9.82 6.50 -4.18
CA VAL A 97 -10.07 5.56 -3.09
C VAL A 97 -8.82 5.38 -2.23
N PHE A 98 -7.65 5.34 -2.87
CA PHE A 98 -6.38 5.19 -2.16
C PHE A 98 -5.77 6.54 -1.80
N ARG A 99 -5.07 6.58 -0.66
CA ARG A 99 -4.25 7.71 -0.26
C ARG A 99 -2.90 7.54 -0.94
N ILE A 100 -2.56 8.45 -1.86
CA ILE A 100 -1.36 8.34 -2.68
C ILE A 100 -0.49 9.57 -2.44
N TYR A 101 0.78 9.34 -2.13
CA TYR A 101 1.76 10.40 -1.88
C TYR A 101 3.01 10.17 -2.74
N GLY A 102 3.76 11.24 -2.97
CA GLY A 102 4.98 11.16 -3.76
C GLY A 102 6.18 10.63 -3.00
N SER A 103 6.16 10.69 -1.69
CA SER A 103 7.27 10.24 -0.85
C SER A 103 6.79 9.73 0.50
N GLU A 104 7.65 8.97 1.20
CA GLU A 104 7.38 8.52 2.55
C GLU A 104 7.21 9.70 3.50
N GLU A 105 8.05 10.72 3.35
CA GLU A 105 8.00 11.91 4.20
C GLU A 105 6.65 12.61 4.08
N GLU A 106 6.16 12.77 2.86
CA GLU A 106 4.83 13.37 2.64
C GLU A 106 3.73 12.53 3.27
N ALA A 107 3.80 11.22 3.08
CA ALA A 107 2.79 10.30 3.60
C ALA A 107 2.76 10.33 5.13
N VAL A 108 3.92 10.22 5.77
CA VAL A 108 4.02 10.23 7.22
C VAL A 108 3.56 11.57 7.78
N ALA A 109 3.99 12.68 7.19
CA ALA A 109 3.58 14.02 7.66
C ALA A 109 2.07 14.21 7.55
N ALA A 110 1.47 13.80 6.43
CA ALA A 110 0.03 13.98 6.20
C ALA A 110 -0.83 13.06 7.04
N GLU A 111 -0.37 11.83 7.28
CA GLU A 111 -1.19 10.80 7.93
C GLU A 111 -0.89 10.63 9.42
N SER A 112 0.11 11.33 9.95
CA SER A 112 0.44 11.28 11.38
C SER A 112 -0.42 12.21 12.22
N ALA A 113 -1.02 13.22 11.60
CA ALA A 113 -1.83 14.17 12.35
C ALA A 113 -3.01 13.44 12.98
N PRO A 114 -3.21 13.57 14.31
CA PRO A 114 -4.34 12.95 14.97
C PRO A 114 -5.66 13.48 14.40
N ALA A 115 -6.67 12.64 14.35
CA ALA A 115 -8.00 13.08 13.98
C ALA A 115 -8.45 14.15 14.99
N GLY A 116 -8.91 15.29 14.49
CA GLY A 116 -9.31 16.39 15.35
C GLY A 116 -8.22 17.38 15.68
N ALA A 117 -6.97 17.11 15.34
CA ALA A 117 -5.86 18.04 15.52
C ALA A 117 -5.86 19.07 14.38
N ARG A 118 -6.81 19.94 14.39
CA ARG A 118 -7.00 20.96 13.35
C ARG A 118 -7.16 22.29 13.99
#